data_77799ccbf28abb9732000bb3463f3d90
#
_entry.id   77799ccbf28abb9732000bb3463f3d90
#
_cell.length_a   1.000
_cell.length_b   1.000
_cell.length_c   1.000
_cell.angle_alpha   90.00
_cell.angle_beta   90.00
_cell.angle_gamma   90.00
#
_symmetry.space_group_name_H-M   'P 1'
#
loop_
_entity.id
_entity.type
_entity.pdbx_description
1 polymer ?
#
loop_
_entity_poly.entity_id
_entity_poly.type
_entity_poly.pdbx_seq_one_letter_code
_entity_poly.pdbx_strand_id
1 'polypeptide(L)'
;CAELKETQGSGRIVVTGVRWAESANRRKKRGLVNIDGAEAQVTADGFNADYKKNKYGIILNSDNVENRKTVEHCVRQGKIVVNPIVDWEDSDVWSFLRSYRIPYCKLYDCGMKRLGCVCCPLGGSAGMQRDLKLFPQFRKFYADAFERMLQARRMSGKKVIPEWDSGESVLLWWIGLKHLNKGNQISMFDEPALEEIVDQDELDDEAFLNGQ
;
A
#
# COMPACT_ATOMS: atom_id res chain seq x y z
N CYS A 1 6.89 1.88 -2.89
CA CYS A 1 6.55 1.01 -1.73
C CYS A 1 6.88 -0.46 -1.99
N ALA A 2 6.72 -0.98 -3.22
CA ALA A 2 7.02 -2.38 -3.57
C ALA A 2 8.46 -2.74 -3.15
N GLU A 3 9.46 -1.99 -3.62
CA GLU A 3 10.87 -2.23 -3.32
C GLU A 3 11.22 -2.29 -1.82
N LEU A 4 10.58 -1.45 -1.00
CA LEU A 4 10.91 -1.32 0.41
C LEU A 4 10.06 -2.20 1.33
N LYS A 5 8.88 -2.64 0.88
CA LYS A 5 7.93 -3.36 1.74
C LYS A 5 7.57 -4.74 1.21
N GLU A 6 7.26 -4.88 -0.08
CA GLU A 6 6.63 -6.10 -0.60
C GLU A 6 7.63 -7.19 -0.94
N THR A 7 8.84 -6.81 -1.38
CA THR A 7 9.91 -7.76 -1.70
C THR A 7 10.57 -8.38 -0.46
N GLN A 8 10.32 -7.79 0.71
CA GLN A 8 10.92 -8.28 1.96
C GLN A 8 10.16 -9.49 2.51
N GLY A 9 10.89 -10.38 3.19
CA GLY A 9 10.30 -11.52 3.91
C GLY A 9 10.08 -12.77 3.07
N SER A 10 10.67 -12.89 1.87
CA SER A 10 10.65 -14.13 1.09
C SER A 10 11.26 -15.28 1.89
N GLY A 11 10.62 -16.46 1.87
CA GLY A 11 11.04 -17.64 2.64
C GLY A 11 10.85 -17.51 4.15
N ARG A 12 10.05 -16.57 4.63
CA ARG A 12 9.74 -16.35 6.05
C ARG A 12 8.24 -16.26 6.28
N ILE A 13 7.83 -16.53 7.52
CA ILE A 13 6.49 -16.17 8.00
C ILE A 13 6.52 -14.70 8.38
N VAL A 14 5.69 -13.91 7.73
CA VAL A 14 5.55 -12.47 7.98
C VAL A 14 4.23 -12.22 8.73
N VAL A 15 4.31 -11.61 9.89
CA VAL A 15 3.12 -11.22 10.66
C VAL A 15 2.81 -9.76 10.36
N THR A 16 1.55 -9.44 10.03
CA THR A 16 1.14 -8.07 9.70
C THR A 16 -0.09 -7.64 10.48
N GLY A 17 -0.26 -6.32 10.64
CA GLY A 17 -1.44 -5.72 11.25
C GLY A 17 -2.50 -5.31 10.22
N VAL A 18 -2.57 -5.98 9.07
CA VAL A 18 -3.57 -5.70 8.03
C VAL A 18 -4.97 -6.09 8.51
N ARG A 19 -5.96 -5.24 8.25
CA ARG A 19 -7.36 -5.44 8.65
C ARG A 19 -8.31 -5.23 7.48
N TRP A 20 -9.44 -5.95 7.48
CA TRP A 20 -10.50 -5.77 6.47
C TRP A 20 -11.16 -4.39 6.54
N ALA A 21 -11.23 -3.80 7.72
CA ALA A 21 -11.80 -2.48 7.93
C ALA A 21 -11.05 -1.35 7.21
N GLU A 22 -9.79 -1.58 6.78
CA GLU A 22 -8.97 -0.54 6.17
C GLU A 22 -9.31 -0.27 4.70
N SER A 23 -9.81 -1.24 3.94
CA SER A 23 -10.32 -1.06 2.57
C SER A 23 -11.04 -2.31 2.05
N ALA A 24 -11.94 -2.11 1.07
CA ALA A 24 -12.63 -3.19 0.36
C ALA A 24 -11.65 -4.15 -0.33
N ASN A 25 -10.56 -3.64 -0.90
CA ASN A 25 -9.51 -4.43 -1.53
C ASN A 25 -8.82 -5.36 -0.52
N ARG A 26 -8.51 -4.87 0.70
CA ARG A 26 -7.96 -5.73 1.75
C ARG A 26 -8.93 -6.82 2.18
N ARG A 27 -10.23 -6.51 2.26
CA ARG A 27 -11.28 -7.50 2.57
C ARG A 27 -11.35 -8.62 1.52
N LYS A 28 -11.14 -8.29 0.24
CA LYS A 28 -11.14 -9.28 -0.85
C LYS A 28 -9.85 -10.11 -0.90
N LYS A 29 -8.68 -9.49 -0.68
CA LYS A 29 -7.36 -10.07 -0.98
C LYS A 29 -6.61 -10.58 0.26
N ARG A 30 -7.07 -10.30 1.48
CA ARG A 30 -6.39 -10.70 2.72
C ARG A 30 -7.29 -11.57 3.57
N GLY A 31 -6.70 -12.62 4.14
CA GLY A 31 -7.34 -13.49 5.13
C GLY A 31 -6.46 -13.62 6.35
N LEU A 32 -6.86 -14.51 7.26
CA LEU A 32 -6.09 -14.85 8.46
C LEU A 32 -4.66 -15.27 8.06
N VAL A 33 -4.53 -16.11 7.03
CA VAL A 33 -3.24 -16.49 6.45
C VAL A 33 -3.33 -16.40 4.93
N ASN A 34 -2.34 -15.74 4.32
CA ASN A 34 -2.11 -15.75 2.89
C ASN A 34 -0.85 -16.57 2.60
N ILE A 35 -0.93 -17.53 1.68
CA ILE A 35 0.21 -18.34 1.25
C ILE A 35 0.43 -18.07 -0.22
N ASP A 36 1.56 -17.46 -0.55
CA ASP A 36 1.96 -17.16 -1.93
C ASP A 36 2.72 -18.38 -2.50
N GLY A 37 2.44 -18.73 -3.76
CA GLY A 37 3.08 -19.82 -4.49
C GLY A 37 2.07 -20.70 -5.23
N ALA A 38 2.45 -21.18 -6.42
CA ALA A 38 1.58 -22.00 -7.26
C ALA A 38 1.24 -23.36 -6.59
N GLU A 39 2.15 -23.90 -5.78
CA GLU A 39 1.98 -25.20 -5.11
C GLU A 39 1.05 -25.17 -3.90
N ALA A 40 0.78 -23.97 -3.37
CA ALA A 40 -0.05 -23.82 -2.18
C ALA A 40 -1.47 -24.38 -2.37
N GLN A 41 -2.04 -24.26 -3.57
CA GLN A 41 -3.35 -24.80 -3.89
C GLN A 41 -3.35 -26.33 -3.88
N VAL A 42 -2.34 -26.98 -4.49
CA VAL A 42 -2.24 -28.44 -4.53
C VAL A 42 -2.10 -28.99 -3.10
N THR A 43 -1.29 -28.32 -2.29
CA THR A 43 -1.14 -28.67 -0.87
C THR A 43 -2.45 -28.52 -0.10
N ALA A 44 -3.17 -27.42 -0.33
CA ALA A 44 -4.47 -27.17 0.32
C ALA A 44 -5.52 -28.23 -0.07
N ASP A 45 -5.58 -28.60 -1.35
CA ASP A 45 -6.46 -29.66 -1.85
C ASP A 45 -6.11 -31.03 -1.20
N GLY A 46 -4.81 -31.31 -1.05
CA GLY A 46 -4.34 -32.55 -0.39
C GLY A 46 -4.73 -32.68 1.07
N PHE A 47 -4.95 -31.57 1.77
CA PHE A 47 -5.42 -31.53 3.16
C PHE A 47 -6.90 -31.21 3.30
N ASN A 48 -7.68 -31.09 2.22
CA ASN A 48 -9.08 -30.62 2.22
C ASN A 48 -9.25 -29.28 2.94
N ALA A 49 -8.30 -28.36 2.78
CA ALA A 49 -8.32 -27.07 3.43
C ALA A 49 -9.45 -26.18 2.88
N ASP A 50 -10.07 -25.37 3.75
CA ASP A 50 -11.02 -24.33 3.35
C ASP A 50 -10.25 -23.06 2.92
N TYR A 51 -10.16 -22.81 1.60
CA TYR A 51 -9.37 -21.72 1.05
C TYR A 51 -10.08 -20.99 -0.09
N LYS A 52 -9.65 -19.75 -0.33
CA LYS A 52 -9.98 -18.98 -1.54
C LYS A 52 -8.73 -18.80 -2.39
N LYS A 53 -8.89 -18.88 -3.71
CA LYS A 53 -7.81 -18.58 -4.65
C LYS A 53 -7.58 -17.08 -4.74
N ASN A 54 -6.32 -16.69 -4.89
CA ASN A 54 -5.94 -15.37 -5.38
C ASN A 54 -4.89 -15.52 -6.51
N LYS A 55 -4.54 -14.44 -7.19
CA LYS A 55 -3.61 -14.51 -8.33
C LYS A 55 -2.18 -14.97 -7.96
N TYR A 56 -1.82 -14.93 -6.70
CA TYR A 56 -0.48 -15.30 -6.21
C TYR A 56 -0.44 -16.64 -5.46
N GLY A 57 -1.60 -17.12 -4.98
CA GLY A 57 -1.66 -18.33 -4.17
C GLY A 57 -3.04 -18.55 -3.57
N ILE A 58 -3.12 -18.75 -2.26
CA ILE A 58 -4.35 -19.03 -1.53
C ILE A 58 -4.54 -18.13 -0.31
N ILE A 59 -5.79 -18.03 0.13
CA ILE A 59 -6.22 -17.31 1.32
C ILE A 59 -6.96 -18.29 2.24
N LEU A 60 -6.50 -18.42 3.47
CA LEU A 60 -7.14 -19.20 4.52
C LEU A 60 -7.77 -18.25 5.53
N ASN A 61 -9.07 -18.39 5.77
CA ASN A 61 -9.83 -17.52 6.68
C ASN A 61 -10.22 -18.20 7.99
N SER A 62 -10.12 -19.52 8.05
CA SER A 62 -10.52 -20.32 9.20
C SER A 62 -9.31 -20.91 9.90
N ASP A 63 -9.32 -20.94 11.23
CA ASP A 63 -8.30 -21.61 12.04
C ASP A 63 -8.79 -23.03 12.37
N ASN A 64 -8.58 -23.95 11.44
CA ASN A 64 -8.91 -25.37 11.60
C ASN A 64 -7.67 -26.26 11.37
N VAL A 65 -7.79 -27.55 11.64
CA VAL A 65 -6.68 -28.52 11.58
C VAL A 65 -6.13 -28.65 10.16
N GLU A 66 -6.99 -28.65 9.15
CA GLU A 66 -6.66 -28.80 7.74
C GLU A 66 -5.88 -27.60 7.25
N ASN A 67 -6.33 -26.38 7.61
CA ASN A 67 -5.64 -25.13 7.28
C ASN A 67 -4.27 -25.04 7.98
N ARG A 68 -4.17 -25.45 9.24
CA ARG A 68 -2.88 -25.50 9.96
C ARG A 68 -1.89 -26.44 9.29
N LYS A 69 -2.31 -27.65 8.89
CA LYS A 69 -1.48 -28.61 8.15
C LYS A 69 -0.98 -28.01 6.83
N THR A 70 -1.85 -27.30 6.11
CA THR A 70 -1.46 -26.61 4.87
C THR A 70 -0.38 -25.57 5.13
N VAL A 71 -0.53 -24.74 6.17
CA VAL A 71 0.48 -23.74 6.57
C VAL A 71 1.80 -24.41 6.92
N GLU A 72 1.79 -25.43 7.76
CA GLU A 72 3.00 -26.16 8.18
C GLU A 72 3.75 -26.75 6.99
N HIS A 73 3.04 -27.31 6.03
CA HIS A 73 3.65 -27.89 4.82
C HIS A 73 4.26 -26.81 3.91
N CYS A 74 3.57 -25.67 3.77
CA CYS A 74 4.01 -24.58 2.88
C CYS A 74 5.11 -23.68 3.47
N VAL A 75 5.44 -23.78 4.76
CA VAL A 75 6.43 -22.90 5.43
C VAL A 75 7.77 -22.82 4.69
N ARG A 76 8.17 -23.88 4.00
CA ARG A 76 9.46 -23.97 3.29
C ARG A 76 9.41 -23.57 1.81
N GLN A 77 8.21 -23.38 1.25
CA GLN A 77 8.02 -23.30 -0.21
C GLN A 77 7.64 -21.90 -0.72
N GLY A 78 7.19 -20.99 0.15
CA GLY A 78 6.71 -19.70 -0.30
C GLY A 78 6.74 -18.61 0.77
N LYS A 79 6.12 -17.48 0.47
CA LYS A 79 5.90 -16.41 1.43
C LYS A 79 4.58 -16.64 2.15
N ILE A 80 4.64 -16.78 3.46
CA ILE A 80 3.46 -16.89 4.30
C ILE A 80 3.25 -15.56 5.03
N VAL A 81 2.05 -15.00 4.91
CA VAL A 81 1.66 -13.77 5.60
C VAL A 81 0.50 -14.09 6.54
N VAL A 82 0.72 -13.89 7.83
CA VAL A 82 -0.28 -14.08 8.89
C VAL A 82 -0.79 -12.72 9.33
N ASN A 83 -2.12 -12.56 9.36
CA ASN A 83 -2.80 -11.32 9.75
C ASN A 83 -3.70 -11.61 10.99
N PRO A 84 -3.15 -11.64 12.20
CA PRO A 84 -3.86 -12.11 13.41
C PRO A 84 -5.07 -11.25 13.79
N ILE A 85 -5.10 -10.00 13.33
CA ILE A 85 -6.15 -9.01 13.63
C ILE A 85 -6.93 -8.62 12.38
N VAL A 86 -6.99 -9.50 11.38
CA VAL A 86 -7.56 -9.21 10.06
C VAL A 86 -9.03 -8.78 10.12
N ASP A 87 -9.79 -9.31 11.07
CA ASP A 87 -11.21 -9.07 11.33
C ASP A 87 -11.48 -7.93 12.32
N TRP A 88 -10.43 -7.33 12.90
CA TRP A 88 -10.62 -6.24 13.86
C TRP A 88 -11.13 -4.96 13.21
N GLU A 89 -12.11 -4.34 13.84
CA GLU A 89 -12.55 -2.99 13.51
C GLU A 89 -11.66 -1.93 14.19
N ASP A 90 -11.82 -0.64 13.82
CA ASP A 90 -11.05 0.45 14.44
C ASP A 90 -11.29 0.57 15.94
N SER A 91 -12.54 0.31 16.39
CA SER A 91 -12.92 0.27 17.80
C SER A 91 -12.14 -0.77 18.61
N ASP A 92 -11.90 -1.94 18.01
CA ASP A 92 -11.19 -3.04 18.67
C ASP A 92 -9.73 -2.69 18.90
N VAL A 93 -9.09 -2.11 17.87
CA VAL A 93 -7.70 -1.64 17.98
C VAL A 93 -7.58 -0.60 19.10
N TRP A 94 -8.47 0.42 19.12
CA TRP A 94 -8.41 1.45 20.15
C TRP A 94 -8.73 0.92 21.55
N SER A 95 -9.67 0.02 21.67
CA SER A 95 -10.01 -0.65 22.93
C SER A 95 -8.83 -1.44 23.46
N PHE A 96 -8.16 -2.21 22.59
CA PHE A 96 -6.97 -2.98 22.93
C PHE A 96 -5.83 -2.06 23.41
N LEU A 97 -5.47 -1.03 22.62
CA LEU A 97 -4.39 -0.10 22.97
C LEU A 97 -4.63 0.56 24.33
N ARG A 98 -5.87 0.98 24.62
CA ARG A 98 -6.21 1.64 25.89
C ARG A 98 -6.22 0.65 27.06
N SER A 99 -6.79 -0.54 26.89
CA SER A 99 -6.88 -1.56 27.94
C SER A 99 -5.50 -2.02 28.40
N TYR A 100 -4.58 -2.17 27.47
CA TYR A 100 -3.22 -2.60 27.76
C TYR A 100 -2.23 -1.45 27.92
N ARG A 101 -2.71 -0.19 27.89
CA ARG A 101 -1.88 1.03 28.02
C ARG A 101 -0.68 1.06 27.05
N ILE A 102 -0.91 0.57 25.81
CA ILE A 102 0.15 0.53 24.79
C ILE A 102 0.36 1.95 24.25
N PRO A 103 1.60 2.44 24.21
CA PRO A 103 1.90 3.75 23.63
C PRO A 103 1.54 3.81 22.16
N TYR A 104 0.94 4.92 21.74
CA TYR A 104 0.61 5.20 20.35
C TYR A 104 1.02 6.65 19.98
N CYS A 105 1.00 6.96 18.69
CA CYS A 105 1.41 8.28 18.22
C CYS A 105 0.38 9.34 18.62
N LYS A 106 0.83 10.39 19.32
CA LYS A 106 0.00 11.51 19.79
C LYS A 106 -0.71 12.30 18.68
N LEU A 107 -0.28 12.16 17.43
CA LEU A 107 -0.98 12.79 16.30
C LEU A 107 -2.40 12.27 16.13
N TYR A 108 -2.73 11.07 16.60
CA TYR A 108 -4.09 10.57 16.64
C TYR A 108 -4.96 11.41 17.62
N ASP A 109 -4.40 11.85 18.75
CA ASP A 109 -5.10 12.73 19.70
C ASP A 109 -5.36 14.14 19.10
N CYS A 110 -4.53 14.54 18.12
CA CYS A 110 -4.72 15.76 17.34
C CYS A 110 -5.74 15.60 16.17
N GLY A 111 -6.50 14.50 16.15
CA GLY A 111 -7.55 14.25 15.16
C GLY A 111 -7.07 13.67 13.82
N MET A 112 -5.83 13.21 13.71
CA MET A 112 -5.38 12.51 12.52
C MET A 112 -5.98 11.10 12.49
N LYS A 113 -6.76 10.79 11.45
CA LYS A 113 -7.40 9.48 11.30
C LYS A 113 -6.43 8.39 10.79
N ARG A 114 -5.43 8.81 10.01
CA ARG A 114 -4.44 7.90 9.42
C ARG A 114 -3.06 8.57 9.43
N LEU A 115 -2.07 7.83 9.88
CA LEU A 115 -0.67 8.24 9.84
C LEU A 115 0.08 7.41 8.79
N GLY A 116 0.94 8.09 8.04
CA GLY A 116 1.75 7.48 6.99
C GLY A 116 2.91 8.38 6.59
N CYS A 117 3.43 8.22 5.39
CA CYS A 117 4.46 9.10 4.86
C CYS A 117 3.88 10.51 4.66
N VAL A 118 4.61 11.54 5.06
CA VAL A 118 4.26 12.93 4.77
C VAL A 118 4.17 13.12 3.26
N CYS A 119 3.14 13.79 2.76
CA CYS A 119 2.89 13.97 1.32
C CYS A 119 2.75 12.67 0.52
N CYS A 120 2.21 11.62 1.12
CA CYS A 120 1.93 10.38 0.41
C CYS A 120 0.83 10.60 -0.64
N PRO A 121 1.03 10.24 -1.92
CA PRO A 121 0.02 10.42 -2.97
C PRO A 121 -1.26 9.62 -2.70
N LEU A 122 -1.18 8.50 -1.98
CA LEU A 122 -2.36 7.73 -1.53
C LEU A 122 -3.24 8.48 -0.53
N GLY A 123 -2.79 9.62 0.00
CA GLY A 123 -3.60 10.53 0.83
C GLY A 123 -4.40 11.55 0.02
N GLY A 124 -4.25 11.55 -1.30
CA GLY A 124 -4.84 12.55 -2.20
C GLY A 124 -4.28 13.96 -2.02
N SER A 125 -4.66 14.88 -2.90
CA SER A 125 -4.15 16.27 -2.89
C SER A 125 -4.44 17.00 -1.57
N ALA A 126 -5.65 16.89 -1.04
CA ALA A 126 -6.02 17.53 0.23
C ALA A 126 -5.18 17.00 1.41
N GLY A 127 -4.91 15.69 1.45
CA GLY A 127 -4.05 15.07 2.45
C GLY A 127 -2.61 15.58 2.37
N MET A 128 -2.04 15.61 1.17
CA MET A 128 -0.68 16.10 0.95
C MET A 128 -0.52 17.58 1.31
N GLN A 129 -1.49 18.42 0.95
CA GLN A 129 -1.50 19.85 1.30
C GLN A 129 -1.61 20.06 2.82
N ARG A 130 -2.46 19.28 3.50
CA ARG A 130 -2.57 19.30 4.96
C ARG A 130 -1.26 18.90 5.61
N ASP A 131 -0.62 17.85 5.11
CA ASP A 131 0.66 17.36 5.63
C ASP A 131 1.76 18.42 5.54
N LEU A 132 1.84 19.16 4.42
CA LEU A 132 2.81 20.26 4.27
C LEU A 132 2.50 21.48 5.13
N LYS A 133 1.22 21.69 5.52
CA LYS A 133 0.87 22.71 6.51
C LYS A 133 1.30 22.32 7.92
N LEU A 134 1.17 21.05 8.28
CA LEU A 134 1.57 20.52 9.58
C LEU A 134 3.09 20.35 9.70
N PHE A 135 3.76 20.04 8.61
CA PHE A 135 5.19 19.73 8.55
C PHE A 135 5.88 20.54 7.45
N PRO A 136 5.96 21.88 7.57
CA PRO A 136 6.43 22.77 6.50
C PRO A 136 7.89 22.50 6.08
N GLN A 137 8.72 21.95 6.96
CA GLN A 137 10.11 21.57 6.66
C GLN A 137 10.21 20.55 5.51
N PHE A 138 9.18 19.72 5.30
CA PHE A 138 9.18 18.73 4.22
C PHE A 138 9.02 19.36 2.84
N ARG A 139 8.46 20.58 2.74
CA ARG A 139 8.33 21.27 1.44
C ARG A 139 9.67 21.41 0.74
N LYS A 140 10.69 21.88 1.46
CA LYS A 140 12.03 22.01 0.92
C LYS A 140 12.65 20.66 0.53
N PHE A 141 12.49 19.64 1.37
CA PHE A 141 13.01 18.30 1.04
C PHE A 141 12.41 17.73 -0.24
N TYR A 142 11.12 17.89 -0.45
CA TYR A 142 10.46 17.44 -1.68
C TYR A 142 10.89 18.27 -2.90
N ALA A 143 10.94 19.60 -2.78
CA ALA A 143 11.40 20.45 -3.87
C ALA A 143 12.84 20.13 -4.28
N ASP A 144 13.76 19.97 -3.31
CA ASP A 144 15.15 19.58 -3.56
C ASP A 144 15.26 18.17 -4.18
N ALA A 145 14.42 17.23 -3.77
CA ALA A 145 14.40 15.89 -4.35
C ALA A 145 13.90 15.91 -5.80
N PHE A 146 12.84 16.66 -6.09
CA PHE A 146 12.34 16.84 -7.45
C PHE A 146 13.33 17.59 -8.35
N GLU A 147 14.06 18.57 -7.82
CA GLU A 147 15.10 19.23 -8.58
C GLU A 147 16.23 18.27 -8.98
N ARG A 148 16.69 17.42 -8.04
CA ARG A 148 17.66 16.36 -8.37
C ARG A 148 17.11 15.36 -9.39
N MET A 149 15.84 15.01 -9.30
CA MET A 149 15.16 14.15 -10.28
C MET A 149 15.16 14.81 -11.67
N LEU A 150 14.83 16.10 -11.79
CA LEU A 150 14.84 16.83 -13.05
C LEU A 150 16.25 16.87 -13.65
N GLN A 151 17.27 17.13 -12.85
CA GLN A 151 18.67 17.12 -13.28
C GLN A 151 19.07 15.74 -13.81
N ALA A 152 18.76 14.67 -13.09
CA ALA A 152 19.04 13.31 -13.54
C ALA A 152 18.32 12.94 -14.84
N ARG A 153 17.06 13.37 -15.01
CA ARG A 153 16.31 13.16 -16.28
C ARG A 153 16.95 13.90 -17.43
N ARG A 154 17.34 15.17 -17.25
CA ARG A 154 18.04 15.98 -18.29
C ARG A 154 19.37 15.34 -18.69
N MET A 155 20.17 14.90 -17.71
CA MET A 155 21.46 14.24 -17.97
C MET A 155 21.32 12.91 -18.71
N SER A 156 20.25 12.14 -18.44
CA SER A 156 19.99 10.87 -19.11
C SER A 156 19.23 11.00 -20.44
N GLY A 157 19.00 12.23 -20.94
CA GLY A 157 18.24 12.48 -22.15
C GLY A 157 16.75 12.12 -22.07
N LYS A 158 16.23 11.86 -20.88
CA LYS A 158 14.81 11.58 -20.67
C LYS A 158 13.99 12.86 -20.82
N LYS A 159 12.81 12.74 -21.42
CA LYS A 159 11.91 13.87 -21.64
C LYS A 159 11.50 14.51 -20.32
N VAL A 160 11.59 15.84 -20.25
CA VAL A 160 11.04 16.67 -19.18
C VAL A 160 9.94 17.52 -19.78
N ILE A 161 8.78 17.58 -19.13
CA ILE A 161 7.68 18.42 -19.62
C ILE A 161 7.97 19.90 -19.32
N PRO A 162 7.54 20.83 -20.19
CA PRO A 162 7.83 22.25 -20.02
C PRO A 162 7.36 22.85 -18.69
N GLU A 163 6.24 22.35 -18.18
CA GLU A 163 5.64 22.79 -16.91
C GLU A 163 6.46 22.40 -15.67
N TRP A 164 7.40 21.46 -15.81
CA TRP A 164 8.35 21.04 -14.77
C TRP A 164 9.68 21.80 -14.92
N ASP A 165 9.62 23.10 -14.81
CA ASP A 165 10.79 23.99 -14.94
C ASP A 165 11.72 23.94 -13.72
N SER A 166 11.17 23.63 -12.54
CA SER A 166 11.89 23.57 -11.26
C SER A 166 11.33 22.48 -10.36
N GLY A 167 12.10 22.08 -9.34
CA GLY A 167 11.63 21.13 -8.31
C GLY A 167 10.39 21.62 -7.56
N GLU A 168 10.28 22.94 -7.34
CA GLU A 168 9.08 23.53 -6.74
C GLU A 168 7.85 23.40 -7.66
N SER A 169 8.00 23.58 -8.96
CA SER A 169 6.91 23.42 -9.91
C SER A 169 6.41 21.97 -9.98
N VAL A 170 7.32 21.00 -9.87
CA VAL A 170 6.96 19.58 -9.75
C VAL A 170 6.22 19.31 -8.43
N LEU A 171 6.66 19.89 -7.32
CA LEU A 171 5.97 19.76 -6.03
C LEU A 171 4.55 20.32 -6.10
N LEU A 172 4.34 21.48 -6.72
CA LEU A 172 3.00 22.06 -6.86
C LEU A 172 2.08 21.17 -7.70
N TRP A 173 2.61 20.56 -8.76
CA TRP A 173 1.88 19.54 -9.52
C TRP A 173 1.57 18.31 -8.66
N TRP A 174 2.57 17.78 -7.95
CA TRP A 174 2.43 16.59 -7.11
C TRP A 174 1.32 16.73 -6.06
N ILE A 175 1.20 17.88 -5.43
CA ILE A 175 0.18 18.15 -4.41
C ILE A 175 -1.15 18.69 -4.98
N GLY A 176 -1.29 18.71 -6.31
CA GLY A 176 -2.53 19.08 -7.00
C GLY A 176 -2.82 20.59 -7.04
N LEU A 177 -1.83 21.45 -6.83
CA LEU A 177 -1.95 22.91 -6.94
C LEU A 177 -1.58 23.46 -8.34
N LYS A 178 -0.90 22.66 -9.15
CA LYS A 178 -0.57 22.98 -10.54
C LYS A 178 -1.08 21.85 -11.43
N HIS A 179 -1.87 22.20 -12.45
CA HIS A 179 -2.36 21.24 -13.44
C HIS A 179 -1.46 21.24 -14.67
N LEU A 180 -1.27 20.08 -15.27
CA LEU A 180 -0.60 19.96 -16.57
C LEU A 180 -1.63 20.11 -17.69
N ASN A 181 -1.19 20.67 -18.81
CA ASN A 181 -2.02 20.68 -20.03
C ASN A 181 -2.27 19.24 -20.49
N LYS A 182 -3.53 18.93 -20.87
CA LYS A 182 -3.97 17.56 -21.23
C LYS A 182 -3.13 16.85 -22.31
N GLY A 183 -2.32 17.57 -23.09
CA GLY A 183 -1.42 17.00 -24.10
C GLY A 183 -0.03 16.60 -23.59
N ASN A 184 0.32 16.94 -22.36
CA ASN A 184 1.66 16.75 -21.80
C ASN A 184 1.70 15.77 -20.62
N GLN A 185 0.69 14.90 -20.50
CA GLN A 185 0.66 13.91 -19.43
C GLN A 185 1.73 12.84 -19.71
N ILE A 186 2.88 12.93 -19.01
CA ILE A 186 3.96 11.96 -19.04
C ILE A 186 4.00 11.28 -17.69
N SER A 187 4.09 9.96 -17.69
CA SER A 187 4.34 9.20 -16.46
C SER A 187 5.67 9.63 -15.84
N MET A 188 5.71 9.82 -14.52
CA MET A 188 6.94 10.07 -13.78
C MET A 188 7.91 8.88 -13.90
N PHE A 189 7.38 7.71 -14.24
CA PHE A 189 8.07 6.43 -14.37
C PHE A 189 7.96 5.93 -15.81
N ASP A 190 8.66 6.58 -16.76
CA ASP A 190 8.78 6.11 -18.15
C ASP A 190 9.74 4.91 -18.22
N GLU A 191 9.36 3.78 -17.68
CA GLU A 191 9.99 2.48 -17.98
C GLU A 191 8.92 1.51 -18.51
N PRO A 192 9.15 0.86 -19.68
CA PRO A 192 8.17 -0.03 -20.31
C PRO A 192 7.90 -1.33 -19.54
N ALA A 193 8.49 -1.54 -18.37
CA ALA A 193 8.39 -2.77 -17.59
C ALA A 193 7.34 -2.74 -16.47
N LEU A 194 6.49 -1.69 -16.34
CA LEU A 194 5.48 -1.59 -15.28
C LEU A 194 4.04 -1.57 -15.79
N GLU A 195 3.80 -1.92 -17.06
CA GLU A 195 2.44 -1.99 -17.62
C GLU A 195 1.54 -3.09 -17.03
N GLU A 196 2.06 -3.97 -16.17
CA GLU A 196 1.26 -5.08 -15.62
C GLU A 196 0.82 -4.90 -14.15
N ILE A 197 1.08 -3.77 -13.49
CA ILE A 197 0.69 -3.56 -12.08
C ILE A 197 -0.16 -2.29 -11.88
N VAL A 198 -0.93 -1.88 -12.86
CA VAL A 198 -2.09 -1.02 -12.59
C VAL A 198 -3.27 -1.95 -12.38
N ASP A 199 -3.49 -2.35 -11.14
CA ASP A 199 -4.71 -3.07 -10.76
C ASP A 199 -5.91 -2.20 -11.16
N GLN A 200 -6.70 -2.68 -12.11
CA GLN A 200 -7.99 -2.06 -12.49
C GLN A 200 -8.93 -1.91 -11.27
N ASP A 201 -8.62 -2.58 -10.18
CA ASP A 201 -9.38 -2.56 -8.92
C ASP A 201 -9.24 -1.25 -8.12
N GLU A 202 -8.21 -0.39 -8.39
CA GLU A 202 -8.11 0.92 -7.73
C GLU A 202 -9.10 1.95 -8.30
N LEU A 203 -9.58 1.75 -9.54
CA LEU A 203 -10.56 2.63 -10.17
C LEU A 203 -11.98 2.35 -9.68
N ASP A 204 -12.27 1.13 -9.20
CA ASP A 204 -13.59 0.76 -8.68
C ASP A 204 -13.85 1.32 -7.26
N ASP A 205 -12.80 1.61 -6.48
CA ASP A 205 -12.95 2.16 -5.12
C ASP A 205 -13.40 3.64 -5.14
N GLU A 206 -13.04 4.42 -6.19
CA GLU A 206 -13.52 5.80 -6.34
C GLU A 206 -14.99 5.85 -6.85
N ALA A 207 -15.42 4.89 -7.64
CA ALA A 207 -16.78 4.83 -8.13
C ALA A 207 -17.78 4.45 -7.02
N PHE A 208 -17.35 3.67 -6.03
CA PHE A 208 -18.22 3.26 -4.91
C PHE A 208 -18.42 4.38 -3.87
N LEU A 209 -17.45 5.31 -3.73
CA LEU A 209 -17.54 6.43 -2.78
C LEU A 209 -18.35 7.63 -3.32
N ASN A 210 -18.57 7.70 -4.64
CA ASN A 210 -19.31 8.80 -5.28
C ASN A 210 -20.76 8.45 -5.59
N GLY A 211 -21.26 7.30 -5.16
CA GLY A 211 -22.60 6.77 -5.44
C GLY A 211 -23.59 6.78 -4.28
N GLN A 212 -23.43 7.69 -3.28
CA GLN A 212 -24.45 7.98 -2.26
C GLN A 212 -24.71 9.46 -2.15
#